data_2b09e53d47afa3b161c1b909cd94c24f
#
_entry.id   2b09e53d47afa3b161c1b909cd94c24f
#
_cell.length_a   1.000
_cell.length_b   1.000
_cell.length_c   1.000
_cell.angle_alpha   90.00
_cell.angle_beta   90.00
_cell.angle_gamma   90.00
#
_symmetry.space_group_name_H-M   'P 1'
#
loop_
_entity.id
_entity.type
_entity.pdbx_description
1 polymer ?
#
loop_
_entity_poly.entity_id
_entity_poly.type
_entity_poly.pdbx_seq_one_letter_code
_entity_poly.pdbx_strand_id
1 'polypeptide(L)'
;MLVDRRVLAKIVNAAEIGKSETVLEAGTGQGILTAELCKVSKHVVSYEVDRKLYHLAQAQLRFQNLDLVNADLFKTTNLHFDIFASNLPYSRSRDAFEWLAAQKFGRAIVMVQEEFADKLAAKPGSKNYRAISALAAHCFATKKLFNVGRGSFEPQPKIESAVIRIIPVNNVAKETAKSLNLLFSKRNKKASTVAARAGIKADFGNKRIDQLAPHDLIWIAELM
;
A
#
# COMPACT_ATOMS: atom_id res chain seq x y z
N MET A 1 -16.86 -4.78 6.67
CA MET A 1 -15.84 -4.57 7.69
C MET A 1 -15.33 -5.92 8.16
N LEU A 2 -14.02 -6.09 8.52
CA LEU A 2 -13.49 -7.33 9.06
C LEU A 2 -14.10 -7.60 10.45
N VAL A 3 -14.70 -8.77 10.64
CA VAL A 3 -15.35 -9.18 11.90
C VAL A 3 -14.76 -10.48 12.47
N ASP A 4 -14.02 -11.23 11.68
CA ASP A 4 -13.38 -12.48 12.11
C ASP A 4 -12.17 -12.19 13.00
N ARG A 5 -12.32 -12.47 14.31
CA ARG A 5 -11.26 -12.27 15.30
C ARG A 5 -10.02 -13.13 15.08
N ARG A 6 -10.16 -14.32 14.46
CA ARG A 6 -9.02 -15.19 14.14
C ARG A 6 -8.17 -14.62 13.03
N VAL A 7 -8.82 -14.03 12.00
CA VAL A 7 -8.11 -13.32 10.94
C VAL A 7 -7.42 -12.09 11.49
N LEU A 8 -8.10 -11.32 12.34
CA LEU A 8 -7.53 -10.14 13.01
C LEU A 8 -6.26 -10.49 13.79
N ALA A 9 -6.31 -11.53 14.63
CA ALA A 9 -5.15 -12.01 15.39
C ALA A 9 -3.99 -12.43 14.47
N LYS A 10 -4.29 -13.12 13.34
CA LYS A 10 -3.27 -13.47 12.35
C LYS A 10 -2.61 -12.24 11.73
N ILE A 11 -3.37 -11.18 11.42
CA ILE A 11 -2.82 -9.92 10.87
C ILE A 11 -1.88 -9.28 11.88
N VAL A 12 -2.31 -9.13 13.14
CA VAL A 12 -1.50 -8.52 14.21
C VAL A 12 -0.23 -9.32 14.48
N ASN A 13 -0.34 -10.66 14.56
CA ASN A 13 0.81 -11.54 14.73
C ASN A 13 1.80 -11.45 13.55
N ALA A 14 1.27 -11.38 12.31
CA ALA A 14 2.10 -11.24 11.11
C ALA A 14 2.85 -9.90 11.05
N ALA A 15 2.35 -8.88 11.75
CA ALA A 15 3.03 -7.59 11.86
C ALA A 15 4.27 -7.64 12.76
N GLU A 16 4.39 -8.68 13.61
CA GLU A 16 5.55 -8.90 14.50
C GLU A 16 5.92 -7.65 15.31
N ILE A 17 4.90 -6.97 15.86
CA ILE A 17 5.04 -5.65 16.51
C ILE A 17 5.81 -5.79 17.82
N GLY A 18 6.89 -5.05 17.93
CA GLY A 18 7.65 -4.91 19.18
C GLY A 18 7.06 -3.83 20.10
N LYS A 19 7.24 -4.00 21.41
CA LYS A 19 6.72 -3.06 22.43
C LYS A 19 7.33 -1.65 22.36
N SER A 20 8.38 -1.44 21.61
CA SER A 20 9.03 -0.14 21.39
C SER A 20 8.59 0.54 20.10
N GLU A 21 7.80 -0.13 19.27
CA GLU A 21 7.50 0.32 17.92
C GLU A 21 6.21 1.14 17.84
N THR A 22 6.22 2.15 16.98
CA THR A 22 5.07 2.97 16.64
C THR A 22 4.40 2.41 15.38
N VAL A 23 3.09 2.21 15.46
CA VAL A 23 2.28 1.73 14.35
C VAL A 23 1.47 2.87 13.76
N LEU A 24 1.50 3.00 12.44
CA LEU A 24 0.63 3.89 11.68
C LEU A 24 -0.46 3.07 10.99
N GLU A 25 -1.71 3.48 11.18
CA GLU A 25 -2.87 2.84 10.58
C GLU A 25 -3.63 3.79 9.65
N ALA A 26 -4.04 3.30 8.48
CA ALA A 26 -4.93 4.00 7.57
C ALA A 26 -6.32 3.34 7.59
N GLY A 27 -7.35 4.12 7.91
CA GLY A 27 -8.73 3.65 7.98
C GLY A 27 -9.04 2.95 9.31
N THR A 28 -9.19 3.74 10.37
CA THR A 28 -9.61 3.27 11.71
C THR A 28 -10.92 2.48 11.64
N GLY A 29 -11.88 2.95 10.84
CA GLY A 29 -13.22 2.38 10.76
C GLY A 29 -13.90 2.37 12.14
N GLN A 30 -14.34 1.21 12.58
CA GLN A 30 -14.90 1.02 13.93
C GLN A 30 -13.83 0.71 14.99
N GLY A 31 -12.53 0.78 14.64
CA GLY A 31 -11.44 0.62 15.59
C GLY A 31 -11.08 -0.81 15.98
N ILE A 32 -11.59 -1.83 15.26
CA ILE A 32 -11.36 -3.24 15.63
C ILE A 32 -9.88 -3.60 15.49
N LEU A 33 -9.24 -3.25 14.38
CA LEU A 33 -7.80 -3.46 14.19
C LEU A 33 -7.01 -2.54 15.12
N THR A 34 -7.37 -1.26 15.21
CA THR A 34 -6.75 -0.26 16.07
C THR A 34 -6.64 -0.75 17.50
N ALA A 35 -7.72 -1.30 18.08
CA ALA A 35 -7.74 -1.82 19.45
C ALA A 35 -6.73 -2.95 19.67
N GLU A 36 -6.57 -3.84 18.70
CA GLU A 36 -5.59 -4.94 18.80
C GLU A 36 -4.15 -4.42 18.63
N LEU A 37 -3.93 -3.43 17.76
CA LEU A 37 -2.63 -2.78 17.59
C LEU A 37 -2.19 -2.08 18.88
N CYS A 38 -3.09 -1.38 19.55
CA CYS A 38 -2.80 -0.69 20.82
C CYS A 38 -2.34 -1.62 21.96
N LYS A 39 -2.79 -2.88 21.95
CA LYS A 39 -2.40 -3.86 22.99
C LYS A 39 -0.95 -4.32 22.89
N VAL A 40 -0.35 -4.24 21.69
CA VAL A 40 0.95 -4.86 21.40
C VAL A 40 2.05 -3.86 21.05
N SER A 41 1.69 -2.63 20.70
CA SER A 41 2.64 -1.59 20.28
C SER A 41 2.94 -0.59 21.38
N LYS A 42 4.01 0.19 21.21
CA LYS A 42 4.31 1.35 22.02
C LYS A 42 3.27 2.45 21.84
N HIS A 43 2.94 2.73 20.57
CA HIS A 43 2.04 3.80 20.19
C HIS A 43 1.35 3.49 18.87
N VAL A 44 0.12 3.93 18.71
CA VAL A 44 -0.65 3.83 17.47
C VAL A 44 -1.10 5.21 17.05
N VAL A 45 -0.83 5.56 15.80
CA VAL A 45 -1.43 6.74 15.15
C VAL A 45 -2.38 6.23 14.07
N SER A 46 -3.68 6.44 14.25
CA SER A 46 -4.70 5.92 13.33
C SER A 46 -5.48 7.04 12.67
N TYR A 47 -5.55 6.99 11.35
CA TYR A 47 -6.20 7.99 10.50
C TYR A 47 -7.54 7.49 9.99
N GLU A 48 -8.58 8.34 10.09
CA GLU A 48 -9.90 8.09 9.54
C GLU A 48 -10.42 9.32 8.80
N VAL A 49 -10.77 9.15 7.53
CA VAL A 49 -11.26 10.24 6.69
C VAL A 49 -12.76 10.51 6.90
N ASP A 50 -13.53 9.47 7.21
CA ASP A 50 -14.96 9.60 7.51
C ASP A 50 -15.16 10.12 8.92
N ARG A 51 -15.73 11.33 9.01
CA ARG A 51 -15.95 12.01 10.28
C ARG A 51 -16.88 11.23 11.23
N LYS A 52 -17.86 10.49 10.69
CA LYS A 52 -18.80 9.71 11.52
C LYS A 52 -18.08 8.51 12.14
N LEU A 53 -17.27 7.79 11.34
CA LEU A 53 -16.46 6.68 11.83
C LEU A 53 -15.39 7.16 12.82
N TYR A 54 -14.74 8.30 12.56
CA TYR A 54 -13.80 8.91 13.49
C TYR A 54 -14.44 9.16 14.87
N HIS A 55 -15.61 9.83 14.92
CA HIS A 55 -16.28 10.08 16.20
C HIS A 55 -16.76 8.80 16.89
N LEU A 56 -17.17 7.79 16.12
CA LEU A 56 -17.52 6.47 16.66
C LEU A 56 -16.31 5.81 17.31
N ALA A 57 -15.18 5.76 16.60
CA ALA A 57 -13.93 5.22 17.12
C ALA A 57 -13.45 5.99 18.36
N GLN A 58 -13.49 7.33 18.33
CA GLN A 58 -13.13 8.19 19.46
C GLN A 58 -14.01 7.93 20.69
N ALA A 59 -15.29 7.60 20.51
CA ALA A 59 -16.20 7.26 21.61
C ALA A 59 -15.91 5.87 22.21
N GLN A 60 -15.44 4.91 21.40
CA GLN A 60 -15.29 3.51 21.80
C GLN A 60 -13.87 3.15 22.27
N LEU A 61 -12.84 3.73 21.65
CA LEU A 61 -11.45 3.41 21.95
C LEU A 61 -10.94 4.25 23.12
N ARG A 62 -10.44 3.59 24.16
CA ARG A 62 -9.92 4.21 25.38
C ARG A 62 -8.51 3.67 25.66
N PHE A 63 -7.57 4.02 24.79
CA PHE A 63 -6.17 3.63 24.93
C PHE A 63 -5.30 4.89 25.12
N GLN A 64 -4.40 4.88 26.11
CA GLN A 64 -3.49 5.99 26.37
C GLN A 64 -2.39 6.13 25.30
N ASN A 65 -2.12 5.05 24.57
CA ASN A 65 -1.12 5.00 23.49
C ASN A 65 -1.75 5.12 22.09
N LEU A 66 -2.91 5.80 21.97
CA LEU A 66 -3.61 5.98 20.69
C LEU A 66 -3.80 7.45 20.37
N ASP A 67 -3.31 7.86 19.22
CA ASP A 67 -3.69 9.12 18.55
C ASP A 67 -4.65 8.83 17.38
N LEU A 68 -5.87 9.34 17.49
CA LEU A 68 -6.85 9.32 16.40
C LEU A 68 -6.82 10.64 15.64
N VAL A 69 -6.72 10.57 14.32
CA VAL A 69 -6.62 11.74 13.43
C VAL A 69 -7.73 11.68 12.38
N ASN A 70 -8.59 12.72 12.35
CA ASN A 70 -9.60 12.83 11.28
C ASN A 70 -9.00 13.54 10.07
N ALA A 71 -8.30 12.81 9.23
CA ALA A 71 -7.68 13.32 8.00
C ALA A 71 -7.41 12.20 6.99
N ASP A 72 -7.10 12.58 5.75
CA ASP A 72 -6.60 11.66 4.74
C ASP A 72 -5.08 11.44 4.93
N LEU A 73 -4.71 10.26 5.42
CA LEU A 73 -3.32 9.89 5.65
C LEU A 73 -2.45 10.08 4.40
N PHE A 74 -2.95 9.70 3.21
CA PHE A 74 -2.16 9.74 1.97
C PHE A 74 -1.91 11.15 1.43
N LYS A 75 -2.47 12.17 2.10
CA LYS A 75 -2.14 13.59 1.88
C LYS A 75 -1.18 14.16 2.92
N THR A 76 -0.88 13.40 3.95
CA THR A 76 0.02 13.81 5.06
C THR A 76 1.46 13.46 4.73
N THR A 77 2.38 14.32 5.14
CA THR A 77 3.84 14.18 4.94
C THR A 77 4.56 14.22 6.29
N ASN A 78 5.83 13.81 6.28
CA ASN A 78 6.71 13.90 7.45
C ASN A 78 6.23 13.11 8.68
N LEU A 79 5.72 11.91 8.46
CA LEU A 79 5.34 11.00 9.52
C LEU A 79 6.50 10.09 9.89
N HIS A 80 6.65 9.83 11.20
CA HIS A 80 7.60 8.87 11.73
C HIS A 80 6.84 7.67 12.31
N PHE A 81 7.10 6.50 11.77
CA PHE A 81 6.51 5.25 12.22
C PHE A 81 7.42 4.07 11.85
N ASP A 82 7.33 3.00 12.61
CA ASP A 82 8.11 1.79 12.38
C ASP A 82 7.34 0.81 11.51
N ILE A 83 6.04 0.71 11.75
CA ILE A 83 5.16 -0.27 11.10
C ILE A 83 3.95 0.44 10.51
N PHE A 84 3.59 0.07 9.27
CA PHE A 84 2.29 0.40 8.70
C PHE A 84 1.38 -0.82 8.75
N ALA A 85 0.21 -0.70 9.37
CA ALA A 85 -0.78 -1.78 9.43
C ALA A 85 -2.14 -1.24 8.99
N SER A 86 -2.82 -1.91 8.04
CA SER A 86 -4.11 -1.43 7.57
C SER A 86 -4.96 -2.51 6.93
N ASN A 87 -6.25 -2.44 7.24
CA ASN A 87 -7.31 -3.07 6.46
C ASN A 87 -7.85 -2.05 5.47
N LEU A 88 -7.14 -1.87 4.35
CA LEU A 88 -7.41 -0.81 3.39
C LEU A 88 -8.80 -0.93 2.74
N PRO A 89 -9.56 0.18 2.64
CA PRO A 89 -10.63 0.24 1.67
C PRO A 89 -10.08 -0.07 0.27
N TYR A 90 -10.69 -1.00 -0.44
CA TYR A 90 -10.15 -1.52 -1.71
C TYR A 90 -9.85 -0.43 -2.75
N SER A 91 -10.67 0.62 -2.78
CA SER A 91 -10.46 1.78 -3.65
C SER A 91 -9.19 2.58 -3.35
N ARG A 92 -8.64 2.43 -2.14
CA ARG A 92 -7.47 3.19 -1.67
C ARG A 92 -6.16 2.39 -1.70
N SER A 93 -6.21 1.12 -2.13
CA SER A 93 -5.02 0.25 -2.15
C SER A 93 -3.88 0.84 -2.98
N ARG A 94 -4.18 1.40 -4.16
CA ARG A 94 -3.18 2.06 -5.01
C ARG A 94 -2.55 3.26 -4.31
N ASP A 95 -3.38 4.17 -3.75
CA ASP A 95 -2.91 5.38 -3.07
C ASP A 95 -1.97 5.04 -1.92
N ALA A 96 -2.30 3.97 -1.16
CA ALA A 96 -1.47 3.50 -0.05
C ALA A 96 -0.09 3.05 -0.52
N PHE A 97 0.00 2.25 -1.58
CA PHE A 97 1.28 1.78 -2.10
C PHE A 97 2.11 2.91 -2.73
N GLU A 98 1.48 3.83 -3.46
CA GLU A 98 2.14 5.01 -4.00
C GLU A 98 2.65 5.95 -2.88
N TRP A 99 1.89 6.09 -1.80
CA TRP A 99 2.28 6.86 -0.63
C TRP A 99 3.41 6.18 0.14
N LEU A 100 3.31 4.86 0.40
CA LEU A 100 4.35 4.08 1.09
C LEU A 100 5.69 4.10 0.33
N ALA A 101 5.68 4.14 -1.00
CA ALA A 101 6.90 4.21 -1.81
C ALA A 101 7.74 5.47 -1.53
N ALA A 102 7.14 6.53 -0.97
CA ALA A 102 7.81 7.76 -0.59
C ALA A 102 8.12 7.83 0.93
N GLN A 103 7.77 6.80 1.73
CA GLN A 103 7.96 6.81 3.19
C GLN A 103 9.17 5.98 3.61
N LYS A 104 9.69 6.29 4.81
CA LYS A 104 10.69 5.45 5.50
C LYS A 104 9.99 4.70 6.63
N PHE A 105 10.06 3.38 6.61
CA PHE A 105 9.44 2.51 7.63
C PHE A 105 10.16 1.16 7.67
N GLY A 106 9.95 0.39 8.72
CA GLY A 106 10.57 -0.94 8.84
C GLY A 106 9.82 -2.02 8.05
N ARG A 107 8.51 -2.07 8.18
CA ARG A 107 7.66 -3.03 7.47
C ARG A 107 6.20 -2.59 7.42
N ALA A 108 5.42 -3.20 6.52
CA ALA A 108 3.98 -3.01 6.51
C ALA A 108 3.23 -4.35 6.38
N ILE A 109 2.05 -4.41 7.00
CA ILE A 109 1.07 -5.48 6.84
C ILE A 109 -0.23 -4.86 6.37
N VAL A 110 -0.64 -5.21 5.16
CA VAL A 110 -1.84 -4.64 4.55
C VAL A 110 -2.77 -5.72 4.05
N MET A 111 -4.06 -5.52 4.25
CA MET A 111 -5.08 -6.34 3.60
C MET A 111 -5.63 -5.59 2.40
N VAL A 112 -5.61 -6.25 1.25
CA VAL A 112 -6.05 -5.74 -0.04
C VAL A 112 -6.92 -6.78 -0.77
N GLN A 113 -7.56 -6.39 -1.88
CA GLN A 113 -8.18 -7.37 -2.78
C GLN A 113 -7.15 -8.36 -3.32
N GLU A 114 -7.53 -9.63 -3.49
CA GLU A 114 -6.65 -10.66 -4.04
C GLU A 114 -6.14 -10.28 -5.44
N GLU A 115 -7.02 -9.78 -6.33
CA GLU A 115 -6.62 -9.29 -7.66
C GLU A 115 -5.57 -8.17 -7.61
N PHE A 116 -5.64 -7.31 -6.58
CA PHE A 116 -4.63 -6.25 -6.40
C PHE A 116 -3.29 -6.86 -5.95
N ALA A 117 -3.32 -7.86 -5.07
CA ALA A 117 -2.12 -8.60 -4.68
C ALA A 117 -1.44 -9.25 -5.88
N ASP A 118 -2.21 -9.86 -6.78
CA ASP A 118 -1.69 -10.47 -8.01
C ASP A 118 -1.10 -9.43 -8.97
N LYS A 119 -1.68 -8.22 -9.04
CA LYS A 119 -1.11 -7.11 -9.82
C LYS A 119 0.24 -6.65 -9.26
N LEU A 120 0.43 -6.63 -7.92
CA LEU A 120 1.72 -6.28 -7.34
C LEU A 120 2.82 -7.27 -7.72
N ALA A 121 2.50 -8.55 -7.84
CA ALA A 121 3.43 -9.63 -8.20
C ALA A 121 3.61 -9.83 -9.72
N ALA A 122 2.91 -9.05 -10.55
CA ALA A 122 2.93 -9.21 -12.00
C ALA A 122 4.29 -8.84 -12.60
N LYS A 123 4.76 -9.67 -13.56
CA LYS A 123 6.07 -9.50 -14.21
C LYS A 123 5.96 -8.67 -15.50
N PRO A 124 7.06 -7.99 -15.92
CA PRO A 124 7.14 -7.30 -17.20
C PRO A 124 6.61 -8.15 -18.37
N GLY A 125 5.82 -7.53 -19.24
CA GLY A 125 5.22 -8.17 -20.41
C GLY A 125 3.96 -8.99 -20.12
N SER A 126 3.62 -9.25 -18.86
CA SER A 126 2.40 -9.98 -18.53
C SER A 126 1.15 -9.11 -18.66
N LYS A 127 -0.02 -9.75 -18.89
CA LYS A 127 -1.32 -9.07 -19.02
C LYS A 127 -1.64 -8.17 -17.83
N ASN A 128 -1.24 -8.55 -16.63
CA ASN A 128 -1.55 -7.84 -15.38
C ASN A 128 -0.49 -6.84 -14.95
N TYR A 129 0.62 -6.70 -15.68
CA TYR A 129 1.67 -5.75 -15.37
C TYR A 129 1.19 -4.31 -15.57
N ARG A 130 1.31 -3.50 -14.53
CA ARG A 130 0.83 -2.10 -14.45
C ARG A 130 1.88 -1.21 -13.79
N ALA A 131 1.65 0.09 -13.77
CA ALA A 131 2.47 1.04 -13.05
C ALA A 131 2.70 0.61 -11.59
N ILE A 132 1.65 0.20 -10.90
CA ILE A 132 1.75 -0.27 -9.51
C ILE A 132 2.59 -1.54 -9.36
N SER A 133 2.62 -2.42 -10.38
CA SER A 133 3.49 -3.61 -10.38
C SER A 133 4.97 -3.21 -10.45
N ALA A 134 5.30 -2.27 -11.34
CA ALA A 134 6.65 -1.75 -11.48
C ALA A 134 7.11 -1.00 -10.24
N LEU A 135 6.25 -0.15 -9.68
CA LEU A 135 6.51 0.58 -8.44
C LEU A 135 6.77 -0.39 -7.29
N ALA A 136 5.88 -1.35 -7.08
CA ALA A 136 6.00 -2.33 -6.00
C ALA A 136 7.26 -3.18 -6.14
N ALA A 137 7.58 -3.66 -7.34
CA ALA A 137 8.77 -4.47 -7.59
C ALA A 137 10.09 -3.69 -7.43
N HIS A 138 10.07 -2.37 -7.61
CA HIS A 138 11.24 -1.51 -7.38
C HIS A 138 11.38 -1.12 -5.90
N CYS A 139 10.28 -0.73 -5.26
CA CYS A 139 10.32 -0.15 -3.92
C CYS A 139 10.25 -1.17 -2.79
N PHE A 140 9.70 -2.37 -3.03
CA PHE A 140 9.34 -3.29 -1.96
C PHE A 140 9.71 -4.74 -2.24
N ALA A 141 10.13 -5.46 -1.21
CA ALA A 141 10.00 -6.91 -1.14
C ALA A 141 8.60 -7.25 -0.60
N THR A 142 7.73 -7.76 -1.47
CA THR A 142 6.34 -8.09 -1.12
C THR A 142 6.17 -9.60 -0.97
N LYS A 143 5.41 -10.02 0.06
CA LYS A 143 5.05 -11.43 0.26
C LYS A 143 3.57 -11.55 0.61
N LYS A 144 2.79 -12.27 -0.20
CA LYS A 144 1.43 -12.69 0.16
C LYS A 144 1.53 -13.73 1.27
N LEU A 145 0.91 -13.44 2.42
CA LEU A 145 0.97 -14.29 3.60
C LEU A 145 -0.16 -15.33 3.61
N PHE A 146 -1.39 -14.86 3.44
CA PHE A 146 -2.58 -15.70 3.38
C PHE A 146 -3.76 -14.97 2.73
N ASN A 147 -4.73 -15.77 2.27
CA ASN A 147 -6.00 -15.27 1.77
C ASN A 147 -7.01 -15.13 2.91
N VAL A 148 -7.92 -14.18 2.76
CA VAL A 148 -9.04 -13.93 3.68
C VAL A 148 -10.33 -14.07 2.92
N GLY A 149 -11.09 -15.10 3.29
CA GLY A 149 -12.38 -15.41 2.67
C GLY A 149 -13.44 -14.33 2.98
N ARG A 150 -14.40 -14.20 2.08
CA ARG A 150 -15.49 -13.22 2.16
C ARG A 150 -16.30 -13.33 3.44
N GLY A 151 -16.45 -14.52 4.02
CA GLY A 151 -17.16 -14.75 5.27
C GLY A 151 -16.54 -14.09 6.51
N SER A 152 -15.31 -13.59 6.41
CA SER A 152 -14.65 -12.85 7.50
C SER A 152 -15.11 -11.40 7.63
N PHE A 153 -16.01 -10.95 6.75
CA PHE A 153 -16.45 -9.54 6.67
C PHE A 153 -17.96 -9.39 6.82
N GLU A 154 -18.38 -8.24 7.35
CA GLU A 154 -19.79 -7.80 7.39
C GLU A 154 -19.90 -6.33 6.96
N PRO A 155 -20.72 -6.01 5.94
CA PRO A 155 -21.33 -6.94 4.97
C PRO A 155 -20.26 -7.69 4.17
N GLN A 156 -20.63 -8.87 3.66
CA GLN A 156 -19.73 -9.72 2.86
C GLN A 156 -19.33 -9.03 1.55
N PRO A 157 -18.04 -8.89 1.23
CA PRO A 157 -17.61 -8.35 -0.06
C PRO A 157 -17.87 -9.35 -1.20
N LYS A 158 -17.86 -8.86 -2.44
CA LYS A 158 -18.03 -9.72 -3.63
C LYS A 158 -16.79 -10.57 -3.95
N ILE A 159 -15.63 -10.18 -3.46
CA ILE A 159 -14.31 -10.72 -3.81
C ILE A 159 -13.50 -11.06 -2.56
N GLU A 160 -12.54 -11.93 -2.70
CA GLU A 160 -11.61 -12.32 -1.64
C GLU A 160 -10.53 -11.27 -1.42
N SER A 161 -9.95 -11.32 -0.23
CA SER A 161 -8.84 -10.46 0.19
C SER A 161 -7.58 -11.28 0.39
N ALA A 162 -6.45 -10.61 0.37
CA ALA A 162 -5.16 -11.16 0.72
C ALA A 162 -4.44 -10.25 1.70
N VAL A 163 -3.73 -10.83 2.65
CA VAL A 163 -2.81 -10.11 3.54
C VAL A 163 -1.41 -10.20 2.98
N ILE A 164 -0.78 -9.04 2.84
CA ILE A 164 0.55 -8.87 2.25
C ILE A 164 1.48 -8.27 3.30
N ARG A 165 2.68 -8.84 3.42
CA ARG A 165 3.82 -8.23 4.10
C ARG A 165 4.65 -7.45 3.08
N ILE A 166 5.08 -6.26 3.46
CA ILE A 166 5.88 -5.35 2.66
C ILE A 166 7.12 -4.97 3.47
N ILE A 167 8.29 -5.13 2.88
CA ILE A 167 9.55 -4.61 3.40
C ILE A 167 10.06 -3.57 2.40
N PRO A 168 10.35 -2.33 2.80
CA PRO A 168 10.90 -1.33 1.91
C PRO A 168 12.33 -1.71 1.48
N VAL A 169 12.62 -1.52 0.19
CA VAL A 169 13.94 -1.76 -0.42
C VAL A 169 14.49 -0.45 -0.96
N ASN A 170 13.68 0.27 -1.72
CA ASN A 170 14.00 1.57 -2.28
C ASN A 170 12.85 2.55 -2.03
N ASN A 171 13.18 3.84 -2.04
CA ASN A 171 12.19 4.91 -2.00
C ASN A 171 12.21 5.71 -3.30
N VAL A 172 11.06 6.24 -3.69
CA VAL A 172 10.94 7.15 -4.83
C VAL A 172 10.16 8.39 -4.41
N ALA A 173 10.38 9.50 -5.11
CA ALA A 173 9.57 10.69 -4.89
C ALA A 173 8.10 10.45 -5.28
N LYS A 174 7.18 11.18 -4.67
CA LYS A 174 5.75 11.11 -4.98
C LYS A 174 5.46 11.42 -6.45
N GLU A 175 6.25 12.32 -7.02
CA GLU A 175 6.18 12.74 -8.43
C GLU A 175 6.52 11.58 -9.36
N THR A 176 7.50 10.76 -9.00
CA THR A 176 7.89 9.57 -9.77
C THR A 176 6.72 8.59 -9.96
N ALA A 177 5.90 8.38 -8.93
CA ALA A 177 4.71 7.52 -9.03
C ALA A 177 3.69 8.09 -10.04
N LYS A 178 3.52 9.42 -10.09
CA LYS A 178 2.65 10.09 -11.08
C LYS A 178 3.19 9.94 -12.49
N SER A 179 4.48 10.19 -12.69
CA SER A 179 5.16 10.02 -13.99
C SER A 179 5.07 8.56 -14.47
N LEU A 180 5.22 7.60 -13.57
CA LEU A 180 5.08 6.18 -13.87
C LEU A 180 3.66 5.84 -14.36
N ASN A 181 2.62 6.40 -13.74
CA ASN A 181 1.25 6.25 -14.20
C ASN A 181 1.04 6.84 -15.61
N LEU A 182 1.65 7.99 -15.88
CA LEU A 182 1.62 8.63 -17.21
C LEU A 182 2.34 7.76 -18.26
N LEU A 183 3.47 7.15 -17.93
CA LEU A 183 4.14 6.17 -18.80
C LEU A 183 3.22 5.01 -19.14
N PHE A 184 2.55 4.42 -18.16
CA PHE A 184 1.66 3.28 -18.36
C PHE A 184 0.36 3.62 -19.11
N SER A 185 -0.02 4.89 -19.22
CA SER A 185 -1.09 5.30 -20.16
C SER A 185 -0.71 5.00 -21.62
N LYS A 186 0.59 4.90 -21.90
CA LYS A 186 1.18 4.57 -23.23
C LYS A 186 1.79 3.16 -23.26
N ARG A 187 1.34 2.24 -22.39
CA ARG A 187 1.95 0.92 -22.13
C ARG A 187 2.22 0.08 -23.40
N ASN A 188 1.37 0.21 -24.41
CA ASN A 188 1.49 -0.55 -25.66
C ASN A 188 2.40 0.13 -26.71
N LYS A 189 2.96 1.30 -26.43
CA LYS A 189 3.86 2.02 -27.35
C LYS A 189 5.31 1.60 -27.13
N LYS A 190 6.14 1.72 -28.17
CA LYS A 190 7.59 1.49 -28.08
C LYS A 190 8.21 2.41 -27.04
N ALA A 191 9.02 1.83 -26.16
CA ALA A 191 9.63 2.54 -25.05
C ALA A 191 10.57 3.65 -25.53
N SER A 192 11.42 3.38 -26.53
CA SER A 192 12.33 4.38 -27.13
C SER A 192 11.58 5.58 -27.70
N THR A 193 10.40 5.38 -28.31
CA THR A 193 9.56 6.47 -28.84
C THR A 193 8.97 7.34 -27.71
N VAL A 194 8.55 6.70 -26.60
CA VAL A 194 7.97 7.43 -25.45
C VAL A 194 9.06 8.21 -24.72
N ALA A 195 10.23 7.61 -24.50
CA ALA A 195 11.39 8.24 -23.89
C ALA A 195 11.88 9.46 -24.71
N ALA A 196 12.04 9.31 -26.02
CA ALA A 196 12.47 10.40 -26.90
C ALA A 196 11.53 11.60 -26.85
N ARG A 197 10.20 11.40 -26.76
CA ARG A 197 9.21 12.48 -26.59
C ARG A 197 9.32 13.23 -25.26
N ALA A 198 9.90 12.57 -24.25
CA ALA A 198 10.22 13.19 -22.97
C ALA A 198 11.65 13.80 -22.94
N GLY A 199 12.35 13.84 -24.08
CA GLY A 199 13.72 14.34 -24.17
C GLY A 199 14.78 13.35 -23.69
N ILE A 200 14.40 12.11 -23.39
CA ILE A 200 15.29 11.07 -22.85
C ILE A 200 15.89 10.26 -24.00
N LYS A 201 17.21 10.34 -24.15
CA LYS A 201 17.97 9.56 -25.15
C LYS A 201 18.33 8.20 -24.56
N ALA A 202 17.50 7.19 -24.83
CA ALA A 202 17.76 5.81 -24.43
C ALA A 202 17.23 4.84 -25.48
N ASP A 203 17.95 3.75 -25.68
CA ASP A 203 17.53 2.66 -26.56
C ASP A 203 17.06 1.46 -25.74
N PHE A 204 15.80 1.12 -25.89
CA PHE A 204 15.17 -0.06 -25.30
C PHE A 204 14.87 -1.15 -26.33
N GLY A 205 15.46 -1.03 -27.53
CA GLY A 205 15.18 -1.90 -28.66
C GLY A 205 13.71 -1.82 -29.09
N ASN A 206 13.12 -2.97 -29.39
CA ASN A 206 11.71 -3.05 -29.80
C ASN A 206 10.74 -3.21 -28.62
N LYS A 207 11.19 -3.07 -27.36
CA LYS A 207 10.34 -3.24 -26.19
C LYS A 207 9.27 -2.13 -26.09
N ARG A 208 8.08 -2.53 -25.66
CA ARG A 208 7.03 -1.60 -25.24
C ARG A 208 7.24 -1.20 -23.79
N ILE A 209 6.56 -0.15 -23.36
CA ILE A 209 6.60 0.32 -21.94
C ILE A 209 6.26 -0.83 -20.98
N ASP A 210 5.22 -1.64 -21.27
CA ASP A 210 4.81 -2.75 -20.39
C ASP A 210 5.76 -3.96 -20.41
N GLN A 211 6.83 -3.91 -21.17
CA GLN A 211 7.86 -4.96 -21.26
C GLN A 211 9.18 -4.55 -20.60
N LEU A 212 9.28 -3.29 -20.14
CA LEU A 212 10.47 -2.79 -19.45
C LEU A 212 10.56 -3.34 -18.02
N ALA A 213 11.80 -3.52 -17.58
CA ALA A 213 12.07 -3.85 -16.19
C ALA A 213 11.65 -2.70 -15.24
N PRO A 214 11.32 -2.98 -13.97
CA PRO A 214 10.93 -1.96 -13.01
C PRO A 214 11.92 -0.80 -12.90
N HIS A 215 13.22 -1.08 -12.84
CA HIS A 215 14.26 -0.05 -12.72
C HIS A 215 14.32 0.88 -13.92
N ASP A 216 14.15 0.38 -15.15
CA ASP A 216 14.12 1.20 -16.36
C ASP A 216 12.91 2.15 -16.35
N LEU A 217 11.75 1.65 -15.91
CA LEU A 217 10.51 2.42 -15.82
C LEU A 217 10.62 3.54 -14.78
N ILE A 218 11.19 3.24 -13.60
CA ILE A 218 11.42 4.24 -12.56
C ILE A 218 12.43 5.28 -13.05
N TRP A 219 13.54 4.87 -13.64
CA TRP A 219 14.53 5.78 -14.21
C TRP A 219 13.92 6.76 -15.23
N ILE A 220 13.09 6.26 -16.17
CA ILE A 220 12.38 7.14 -17.13
C ILE A 220 11.43 8.08 -16.38
N ALA A 221 10.69 7.56 -15.37
CA ALA A 221 9.71 8.34 -14.64
C ALA A 221 10.34 9.46 -13.81
N GLU A 222 11.56 9.29 -13.32
CA GLU A 222 12.33 10.29 -12.56
C GLU A 222 12.86 11.42 -13.45
N LEU A 223 13.05 11.15 -14.74
CA LEU A 223 13.52 12.15 -15.72
C LEU A 223 12.38 12.92 -16.39
N MET A 224 11.12 12.58 -16.12
CA MET A 224 9.92 13.23 -16.68
C MET A 224 9.39 14.32 -15.76
#